data_cd0d12f906de90783ccb95d3b4fa5b30
#
_entry.id   cd0d12f906de90783ccb95d3b4fa5b30
#
_cell.length_a   1.000
_cell.length_b   1.000
_cell.length_c   1.000
_cell.angle_alpha   90.00
_cell.angle_beta   90.00
_cell.angle_gamma   90.00
#
_symmetry.space_group_name_H-M   'P 1'
#
loop_
_entity.id
_entity.type
_entity.pdbx_description
1 polymer ?
#
loop_
_entity_poly.entity_id
_entity_poly.type
_entity_poly.pdbx_seq_one_letter_code
_entity_poly.pdbx_strand_id
1 'polypeptide(L)'
;MIKKIINFSLLIFILSGCIKNNIGTFGKGVTISFDPRTVGMQIDDTLMQKNLVARLTLSEKKYFLSIQVEVLDGRIFLTGKTDEPEEKIKVTKLAWETKGVRSVKNAITIKGQSNFRSTAKDILITSQLRTA
;
A
#
# COMPACT_ATOMS: atom_id res chain seq x y z
N MET A 1 4.76 39.28 -34.84
CA MET A 1 5.93 38.63 -34.26
C MET A 1 6.03 38.88 -32.76
N ILE A 2 5.95 40.11 -32.29
CA ILE A 2 6.08 40.49 -30.88
C ILE A 2 5.09 39.75 -29.96
N LYS A 3 3.81 39.63 -30.34
CA LYS A 3 2.80 38.89 -29.52
C LYS A 3 3.10 37.41 -29.37
N LYS A 4 3.73 36.74 -30.34
CA LYS A 4 4.14 35.34 -30.25
C LYS A 4 5.35 35.15 -29.33
N ILE A 5 6.25 36.13 -29.30
CA ILE A 5 7.43 36.12 -28.43
C ILE A 5 6.99 36.35 -26.98
N ILE A 6 6.06 37.26 -26.73
CA ILE A 6 5.50 37.53 -25.41
C ILE A 6 4.78 36.29 -24.84
N ASN A 7 3.98 35.61 -25.67
CA ASN A 7 3.29 34.38 -25.23
C ASN A 7 4.28 33.22 -24.96
N PHE A 8 5.34 33.12 -25.76
CA PHE A 8 6.38 32.12 -25.55
C PHE A 8 7.19 32.39 -24.28
N SER A 9 7.52 33.68 -24.02
CA SER A 9 8.18 34.12 -22.78
C SER A 9 7.30 33.89 -21.54
N LEU A 10 6.00 34.14 -21.65
CA LEU A 10 5.05 33.88 -20.55
C LEU A 10 4.91 32.38 -20.25
N LEU A 11 4.96 31.53 -21.29
CA LEU A 11 4.92 30.07 -21.12
C LEU A 11 6.16 29.54 -20.38
N ILE A 12 7.35 30.09 -20.66
CA ILE A 12 8.59 29.72 -19.97
C ILE A 12 8.55 30.16 -18.50
N PHE A 13 7.90 31.28 -18.19
CA PHE A 13 7.78 31.77 -16.82
C PHE A 13 6.87 30.92 -15.95
N ILE A 14 5.86 30.26 -16.54
CA ILE A 14 4.96 29.35 -15.83
C ILE A 14 5.65 28.01 -15.51
N LEU A 15 6.56 27.55 -16.36
CA LEU A 15 7.33 26.33 -16.15
C LEU A 15 8.43 26.45 -15.07
N SER A 16 8.91 27.64 -14.79
CA SER A 16 9.93 27.88 -13.76
C SER A 16 9.37 27.93 -12.33
N GLY A 17 8.04 27.93 -12.16
CA GLY A 17 7.38 27.95 -10.85
C GLY A 17 7.44 26.63 -10.07
N CYS A 18 7.85 25.52 -10.69
CA CYS A 18 7.84 24.20 -10.04
C CYS A 18 9.15 23.82 -9.33
N ILE A 19 10.19 24.68 -9.34
CA ILE A 19 11.50 24.34 -8.76
C ILE A 19 11.60 24.70 -7.27
N LYS A 20 10.64 25.44 -6.72
CA LYS A 20 10.72 25.91 -5.33
C LYS A 20 10.41 24.89 -4.23
N ASN A 21 9.96 23.68 -4.57
CA ASN A 21 9.60 22.68 -3.56
C ASN A 21 10.71 21.64 -3.28
N ASN A 22 11.91 21.80 -3.83
CA ASN A 22 12.98 20.82 -3.65
C ASN A 22 13.92 21.10 -2.46
N ILE A 23 13.71 22.19 -1.72
CA ILE A 23 14.52 22.44 -0.51
C ILE A 23 14.02 21.58 0.67
N GLY A 24 12.79 21.06 0.61
CA GLY A 24 12.26 20.10 1.58
C GLY A 24 12.76 18.67 1.41
N THR A 25 13.42 18.36 0.29
CA THR A 25 13.87 16.98 0.00
C THR A 25 15.17 16.63 0.74
N PHE A 26 15.95 17.62 1.16
CA PHE A 26 17.12 17.38 2.01
C PHE A 26 16.73 16.84 3.39
N GLY A 27 15.62 17.28 3.95
CA GLY A 27 15.10 16.76 5.22
C GLY A 27 14.54 15.34 5.12
N LYS A 28 13.99 14.92 3.96
CA LYS A 28 13.52 13.55 3.74
C LYS A 28 14.65 12.57 3.47
N GLY A 29 15.75 13.02 2.88
CA GLY A 29 16.96 12.20 2.70
C GLY A 29 17.62 11.86 4.04
N VAL A 30 17.54 12.75 5.01
CA VAL A 30 18.11 12.52 6.35
C VAL A 30 17.26 11.54 7.16
N THR A 31 15.93 11.54 6.99
CA THR A 31 15.05 10.55 7.66
C THR A 31 15.23 9.14 7.13
N ILE A 32 15.62 8.95 5.87
CA ILE A 32 15.96 7.64 5.31
C ILE A 32 17.24 7.08 5.97
N SER A 33 18.15 7.95 6.37
CA SER A 33 19.40 7.56 7.05
C SER A 33 19.18 7.00 8.46
N PHE A 34 18.02 7.24 9.08
CA PHE A 34 17.66 6.70 10.39
C PHE A 34 16.83 5.41 10.31
N ASP A 35 16.43 4.97 9.11
CA ASP A 35 15.84 3.64 8.95
C ASP A 35 16.94 2.59 9.14
N PRO A 36 16.81 1.68 10.13
CA PRO A 36 17.82 0.67 10.42
C PRO A 36 18.02 -0.34 9.27
N ARG A 37 17.18 -0.29 8.25
CA ARG A 37 17.29 -1.15 7.08
C ARG A 37 18.28 -0.56 6.07
N THR A 38 19.08 -1.42 5.46
CA THR A 38 19.98 -0.99 4.39
C THR A 38 19.19 -0.56 3.15
N VAL A 39 19.78 0.32 2.33
CA VAL A 39 19.17 0.76 1.05
C VAL A 39 18.88 -0.44 0.15
N GLY A 40 19.76 -1.44 0.13
CA GLY A 40 19.54 -2.68 -0.62
C GLY A 40 18.26 -3.42 -0.18
N MET A 41 18.04 -3.55 1.12
CA MET A 41 16.82 -4.20 1.65
C MET A 41 15.56 -3.45 1.26
N GLN A 42 15.59 -2.11 1.25
CA GLN A 42 14.44 -1.30 0.84
C GLN A 42 14.13 -1.44 -0.66
N ILE A 43 15.16 -1.59 -1.50
CA ILE A 43 14.99 -1.86 -2.93
C ILE A 43 14.41 -3.25 -3.14
N ASP A 44 14.91 -4.26 -2.46
CA ASP A 44 14.43 -5.63 -2.56
C ASP A 44 12.97 -5.75 -2.10
N ASP A 45 12.60 -5.13 -0.99
CA ASP A 45 11.23 -5.06 -0.49
C ASP A 45 10.30 -4.39 -1.50
N THR A 46 10.74 -3.30 -2.11
CA THR A 46 9.96 -2.57 -3.13
C THR A 46 9.75 -3.42 -4.40
N LEU A 47 10.77 -4.11 -4.86
CA LEU A 47 10.68 -5.02 -6.02
C LEU A 47 9.75 -6.19 -5.72
N MET A 48 9.86 -6.77 -4.54
CA MET A 48 9.00 -7.86 -4.08
C MET A 48 7.53 -7.41 -4.03
N GLN A 49 7.25 -6.24 -3.46
CA GLN A 49 5.91 -5.66 -3.40
C GLN A 49 5.32 -5.45 -4.79
N LYS A 50 6.06 -4.81 -5.70
CA LYS A 50 5.60 -4.56 -7.08
C LYS A 50 5.35 -5.86 -7.84
N ASN A 51 6.21 -6.85 -7.68
CA ASN A 51 6.06 -8.16 -8.32
C ASN A 51 4.78 -8.86 -7.84
N LEU A 52 4.55 -8.89 -6.53
CA LEU A 52 3.34 -9.51 -5.97
C LEU A 52 2.07 -8.77 -6.40
N VAL A 53 2.06 -7.43 -6.36
CA VAL A 53 0.91 -6.63 -6.83
C VAL A 53 0.62 -6.90 -8.32
N ALA A 54 1.65 -6.98 -9.17
CA ALA A 54 1.49 -7.32 -10.59
C ALA A 54 0.88 -8.73 -10.78
N ARG A 55 1.36 -9.73 -10.03
CA ARG A 55 0.83 -11.10 -10.09
C ARG A 55 -0.62 -11.19 -9.60
N LEU A 56 -0.96 -10.47 -8.54
CA LEU A 56 -2.34 -10.36 -8.05
C LEU A 56 -3.26 -9.73 -9.09
N THR A 57 -2.81 -8.64 -9.72
CA THR A 57 -3.56 -7.94 -10.77
C THR A 57 -3.78 -8.82 -12.01
N LEU A 58 -2.77 -9.60 -12.40
CA LEU A 58 -2.86 -10.55 -13.51
C LEU A 58 -3.79 -11.74 -13.17
N SER A 59 -3.81 -12.15 -11.91
CA SER A 59 -4.73 -13.20 -11.45
C SER A 59 -6.17 -12.74 -11.50
N GLU A 60 -6.47 -11.59 -10.90
CA GLU A 60 -7.79 -10.93 -10.96
C GLU A 60 -7.63 -9.42 -10.77
N LYS A 61 -8.14 -8.64 -11.71
CA LYS A 61 -8.04 -7.16 -11.69
C LYS A 61 -8.63 -6.53 -10.42
N LYS A 62 -9.66 -7.16 -9.83
CA LYS A 62 -10.29 -6.66 -8.59
C LYS A 62 -9.33 -6.65 -7.40
N TYR A 63 -8.32 -7.52 -7.37
CA TYR A 63 -7.36 -7.56 -6.26
C TYR A 63 -6.52 -6.30 -6.17
N PHE A 64 -6.26 -5.62 -7.29
CA PHE A 64 -5.52 -4.35 -7.29
C PHE A 64 -6.20 -3.28 -6.44
N LEU A 65 -7.54 -3.25 -6.41
CA LEU A 65 -8.32 -2.26 -5.67
C LEU A 65 -8.71 -2.74 -4.25
N SER A 66 -8.84 -4.04 -4.07
CA SER A 66 -9.39 -4.62 -2.84
C SER A 66 -8.34 -5.12 -1.86
N ILE A 67 -7.10 -5.35 -2.33
CA ILE A 67 -6.01 -5.90 -1.52
C ILE A 67 -4.82 -4.96 -1.53
N GLN A 68 -4.32 -4.65 -0.35
CA GLN A 68 -3.10 -3.88 -0.16
C GLN A 68 -1.97 -4.83 0.26
N VAL A 69 -0.82 -4.62 -0.33
CA VAL A 69 0.40 -5.38 -0.09
C VAL A 69 1.46 -4.44 0.45
N GLU A 70 2.00 -4.75 1.60
CA GLU A 70 3.18 -4.10 2.16
C GLU A 70 4.28 -5.11 2.37
N VAL A 71 5.53 -4.73 2.11
CA VAL A 71 6.69 -5.59 2.33
C VAL A 71 7.72 -4.86 3.18
N LEU A 72 8.14 -5.50 4.24
CA LEU A 72 9.15 -5.01 5.18
C LEU A 72 10.11 -6.13 5.54
N ASP A 73 11.37 -6.00 5.18
CA ASP A 73 12.41 -7.01 5.47
C ASP A 73 12.02 -8.42 5.00
N GLY A 74 11.48 -8.53 3.77
CA GLY A 74 11.01 -9.79 3.20
C GLY A 74 9.73 -10.34 3.85
N ARG A 75 9.10 -9.60 4.76
CA ARG A 75 7.83 -9.96 5.38
C ARG A 75 6.70 -9.29 4.64
N ILE A 76 5.78 -10.08 4.13
CA ILE A 76 4.63 -9.60 3.38
C ILE A 76 3.43 -9.45 4.31
N PHE A 77 2.82 -8.28 4.31
CA PHE A 77 1.58 -7.96 5.01
C PHE A 77 0.48 -7.78 3.97
N LEU A 78 -0.56 -8.58 4.08
CA LEU A 78 -1.73 -8.53 3.21
C LEU A 78 -2.91 -7.98 4.00
N THR A 79 -3.49 -6.89 3.52
CA THR A 79 -4.70 -6.28 4.11
C THR A 79 -5.74 -6.04 3.04
N GLY A 80 -6.99 -5.85 3.43
CA GLY A 80 -8.08 -5.59 2.50
C GLY A 80 -9.29 -6.45 2.73
N LYS A 81 -10.13 -6.58 1.69
CA LYS A 81 -11.38 -7.34 1.74
C LYS A 81 -11.51 -8.21 0.50
N THR A 82 -11.95 -9.44 0.70
CA THR A 82 -12.34 -10.39 -0.36
C THR A 82 -13.81 -10.79 -0.21
N ASP A 83 -14.38 -11.28 -1.28
CA ASP A 83 -15.77 -11.72 -1.28
C ASP A 83 -15.87 -13.15 -0.70
N GLU A 84 -14.91 -14.02 -0.99
CA GLU A 84 -14.92 -15.44 -0.67
C GLU A 84 -13.66 -15.88 0.09
N PRO A 85 -13.75 -16.92 0.94
CA PRO A 85 -12.61 -17.50 1.65
C PRO A 85 -11.52 -18.06 0.71
N GLU A 86 -11.91 -18.62 -0.43
CA GLU A 86 -11.01 -19.17 -1.44
C GLU A 86 -10.08 -18.11 -2.01
N GLU A 87 -10.59 -16.89 -2.21
CA GLU A 87 -9.78 -15.76 -2.68
C GLU A 87 -8.68 -15.41 -1.68
N LYS A 88 -9.01 -15.42 -0.39
CA LYS A 88 -8.04 -15.20 0.67
C LYS A 88 -6.92 -16.24 0.65
N ILE A 89 -7.26 -17.51 0.43
CA ILE A 89 -6.30 -18.62 0.30
C ILE A 89 -5.43 -18.43 -0.95
N LYS A 90 -6.05 -18.11 -2.09
CA LYS A 90 -5.35 -17.88 -3.36
C LYS A 90 -4.32 -16.75 -3.27
N VAL A 91 -4.72 -15.62 -2.67
CA VAL A 91 -3.83 -14.47 -2.45
C VAL A 91 -2.67 -14.83 -1.52
N THR A 92 -2.94 -15.58 -0.45
CA THR A 92 -1.89 -16.05 0.48
C THR A 92 -0.89 -16.96 -0.22
N LYS A 93 -1.36 -17.87 -1.07
CA LYS A 93 -0.51 -18.76 -1.86
C LYS A 93 0.42 -17.96 -2.80
N LEU A 94 -0.13 -16.99 -3.55
CA LEU A 94 0.65 -16.12 -4.42
C LEU A 94 1.72 -15.32 -3.67
N ALA A 95 1.43 -14.91 -2.43
CA ALA A 95 2.39 -14.24 -1.59
C ALA A 95 3.54 -15.17 -1.18
N TRP A 96 3.27 -16.41 -0.78
CA TRP A 96 4.30 -17.39 -0.44
C TRP A 96 5.17 -17.80 -1.63
N GLU A 97 4.63 -17.78 -2.84
CA GLU A 97 5.36 -18.05 -4.08
C GLU A 97 6.26 -16.90 -4.53
N THR A 98 6.24 -15.77 -3.83
CA THR A 98 7.07 -14.62 -4.19
C THR A 98 8.52 -14.86 -3.76
N LYS A 99 9.46 -14.63 -4.68
CA LYS A 99 10.89 -14.85 -4.42
C LYS A 99 11.39 -13.94 -3.29
N GLY A 100 12.08 -14.52 -2.33
CA GLY A 100 12.70 -13.79 -1.22
C GLY A 100 11.78 -13.59 -0.02
N VAL A 101 10.54 -14.12 -0.04
CA VAL A 101 9.63 -14.02 1.08
C VAL A 101 10.16 -14.78 2.30
N ARG A 102 10.11 -14.12 3.46
CA ARG A 102 10.46 -14.70 4.76
C ARG A 102 9.23 -15.09 5.56
N SER A 103 8.19 -14.28 5.49
CA SER A 103 6.91 -14.55 6.15
C SER A 103 5.76 -13.83 5.48
N VAL A 104 4.56 -14.38 5.62
CA VAL A 104 3.31 -13.79 5.13
C VAL A 104 2.34 -13.64 6.30
N LYS A 105 1.93 -12.41 6.57
CA LYS A 105 0.86 -12.11 7.52
C LYS A 105 -0.37 -11.68 6.75
N ASN A 106 -1.43 -12.49 6.82
CA ASN A 106 -2.67 -12.24 6.12
C ASN A 106 -3.73 -11.69 7.09
N ALA A 107 -4.05 -10.42 6.95
CA ALA A 107 -5.12 -9.72 7.66
C ALA A 107 -6.29 -9.35 6.73
N ILE A 108 -6.43 -10.04 5.59
CA ILE A 108 -7.57 -9.88 4.69
C ILE A 108 -8.84 -10.35 5.40
N THR A 109 -9.89 -9.54 5.34
CA THR A 109 -11.22 -9.86 5.87
C THR A 109 -12.16 -10.27 4.75
N ILE A 110 -13.11 -11.14 5.06
CA ILE A 110 -14.16 -11.56 4.12
C ILE A 110 -15.35 -10.62 4.29
N LYS A 111 -15.86 -10.10 3.18
CA LYS A 111 -17.05 -9.24 3.18
C LYS A 111 -18.23 -10.01 3.80
N GLY A 112 -18.97 -9.37 4.69
CA GLY A 112 -20.06 -10.00 5.44
C GLY A 112 -19.66 -10.64 6.78
N GLN A 113 -18.48 -11.24 6.90
CA GLN A 113 -18.00 -11.79 8.18
C GLN A 113 -17.55 -10.70 9.18
N SER A 114 -17.04 -9.60 8.69
CA SER A 114 -16.63 -8.47 9.54
C SER A 114 -17.82 -7.82 10.24
N ASN A 115 -18.97 -7.72 9.56
CA ASN A 115 -20.18 -7.10 10.12
C ASN A 115 -20.77 -7.95 11.24
N PHE A 116 -20.79 -9.27 11.09
CA PHE A 116 -21.29 -10.17 12.13
C PHE A 116 -20.40 -10.14 13.38
N ARG A 117 -19.08 -10.11 13.20
CA ARG A 117 -18.14 -10.12 14.33
C ARG A 117 -18.11 -8.79 15.09
N SER A 118 -18.24 -7.66 14.41
CA SER A 118 -18.36 -6.35 15.06
C SER A 118 -19.69 -6.22 15.78
N THR A 119 -20.80 -6.59 15.15
CA THR A 119 -22.14 -6.54 15.76
C THR A 119 -22.23 -7.44 16.99
N ALA A 120 -21.69 -8.66 16.93
CA ALA A 120 -21.67 -9.56 18.08
C ALA A 120 -20.82 -8.99 19.24
N LYS A 121 -19.70 -8.37 18.93
CA LYS A 121 -18.83 -7.72 19.92
C LYS A 121 -19.52 -6.51 20.56
N ASP A 122 -20.20 -5.70 19.76
CA ASP A 122 -20.93 -4.51 20.25
C ASP A 122 -22.12 -4.92 21.13
N ILE A 123 -22.84 -5.98 20.80
CA ILE A 123 -23.90 -6.54 21.63
C ILE A 123 -23.37 -7.03 22.98
N LEU A 124 -22.23 -7.74 22.98
CA LEU A 124 -21.61 -8.23 24.22
C LEU A 124 -21.16 -7.08 25.11
N ILE A 125 -20.51 -6.05 24.58
CA ILE A 125 -20.08 -4.87 25.34
C ILE A 125 -21.30 -4.14 25.91
N THR A 126 -22.35 -3.94 25.13
CA THR A 126 -23.58 -3.26 25.58
C THR A 126 -24.29 -4.06 26.67
N SER A 127 -24.32 -5.39 26.58
CA SER A 127 -24.92 -6.23 27.62
C SER A 127 -24.12 -6.20 28.92
N GLN A 128 -22.79 -6.20 28.85
CA GLN A 128 -21.92 -6.07 30.05
C GLN A 128 -22.07 -4.71 30.75
N LEU A 129 -22.23 -3.62 29.99
CA LEU A 129 -22.48 -2.30 30.57
C LEU A 129 -23.83 -2.14 31.24
N ARG A 130 -24.86 -2.90 30.80
CA ARG A 130 -26.20 -2.89 31.41
C ARG A 130 -26.32 -3.72 32.70
N THR A 131 -25.42 -4.67 32.89
CA THR A 131 -25.39 -5.54 34.08
C THR A 131 -24.47 -5.01 35.19
N ALA A 132 -23.74 -3.97 34.91
CA ALA A 132 -22.92 -3.23 35.88
C ALA A 132 -23.69 -2.01 36.43
#